data_8d5a797e1db662dc88ef694c8e85b9c8
#
_entry.id   8d5a797e1db662dc88ef694c8e85b9c8
#
_cell.length_a   1.000
_cell.length_b   1.000
_cell.length_c   1.000
_cell.angle_alpha   90.00
_cell.angle_beta   90.00
_cell.angle_gamma   90.00
#
_symmetry.space_group_name_H-M   'P 1'
#
loop_
_entity.id
_entity.type
_entity.pdbx_description
1 polymer ?
#
loop_
_entity_poly.entity_id
_entity_poly.type
_entity_poly.pdbx_seq_one_letter_code
_entity_poly.pdbx_strand_id
1 'polypeptide(L)'
;MKKIRIFALASFLLTVSVAAAAPYGFSHGPYLQELTPTGVTFVFTTSDKGFSWVELRSPEGEITRHYAVKDGLRDAYNTFCTIRTDSLRPATAYDYRLCSKRIDDFQPYRVTFGDSIVSRWYAFRTPDPRSEECSFVALSDMHGDSAKLARLLALAGVESADRIFYVGDMMNYYDDEAVPFRGFIDKSVELFASERPFVLVRGNHETRGNKAREYARYAPSTNGTFYGAFREGDVMFVVLDCGEDKPDDFPVYAGLNDFDSYRS
;
A
#
# COMPACT_ATOMS: atom_id res chain seq x y z
N MET A 1 58.37 -55.92 -17.36
CA MET A 1 57.75 -54.62 -17.74
C MET A 1 56.79 -54.24 -16.63
N LYS A 2 57.11 -53.24 -15.79
CA LYS A 2 56.22 -52.73 -14.69
C LYS A 2 55.31 -51.65 -15.26
N LYS A 3 53.97 -51.84 -15.15
CA LYS A 3 52.97 -50.85 -15.57
C LYS A 3 52.80 -49.85 -14.44
N ILE A 4 53.12 -48.55 -14.70
CA ILE A 4 52.83 -47.39 -13.81
C ILE A 4 51.39 -47.00 -14.08
N ARG A 5 50.60 -47.05 -13.02
CA ARG A 5 49.23 -46.44 -13.05
C ARG A 5 49.29 -44.99 -12.46
N ILE A 6 49.01 -43.98 -13.28
CA ILE A 6 48.92 -42.65 -12.83
C ILE A 6 47.44 -42.39 -12.44
N PHE A 7 47.18 -42.06 -11.16
CA PHE A 7 45.89 -41.59 -10.71
C PHE A 7 45.89 -40.08 -10.80
N ALA A 8 45.05 -39.54 -11.67
CA ALA A 8 44.76 -38.09 -11.70
C ALA A 8 43.69 -37.75 -10.65
N LEU A 9 44.09 -36.98 -9.64
CA LEU A 9 43.17 -36.44 -8.64
C LEU A 9 42.54 -35.16 -9.21
N ALA A 10 41.27 -35.21 -9.62
CA ALA A 10 40.54 -34.06 -10.04
C ALA A 10 40.02 -33.29 -8.80
N SER A 11 40.66 -32.18 -8.46
CA SER A 11 40.17 -31.27 -7.40
C SER A 11 38.97 -30.46 -7.94
N PHE A 12 37.78 -30.78 -7.43
CA PHE A 12 36.57 -30.01 -7.69
C PHE A 12 36.58 -28.78 -6.77
N LEU A 13 36.92 -27.62 -7.30
CA LEU A 13 36.72 -26.34 -6.60
C LEU A 13 35.23 -26.00 -6.59
N LEU A 14 34.58 -26.16 -5.44
CA LEU A 14 33.23 -25.68 -5.20
C LEU A 14 33.31 -24.17 -4.99
N THR A 15 32.98 -23.38 -6.01
CA THR A 15 32.77 -21.92 -5.86
C THR A 15 31.43 -21.70 -5.19
N VAL A 16 31.44 -21.43 -3.91
CA VAL A 16 30.25 -20.93 -3.20
C VAL A 16 30.04 -19.49 -3.61
N SER A 17 29.11 -19.26 -4.52
CA SER A 17 28.60 -17.89 -4.82
C SER A 17 27.78 -17.44 -3.62
N VAL A 18 28.34 -16.59 -2.78
CA VAL A 18 27.57 -15.86 -1.80
C VAL A 18 26.75 -14.80 -2.58
N ALA A 19 25.49 -15.08 -2.77
CA ALA A 19 24.58 -14.07 -3.28
C ALA A 19 24.56 -12.91 -2.26
N ALA A 20 25.04 -11.73 -2.66
CA ALA A 20 24.91 -10.54 -1.83
C ALA A 20 23.41 -10.28 -1.62
N ALA A 21 22.99 -10.12 -0.38
CA ALA A 21 21.62 -9.71 -0.07
C ALA A 21 21.31 -8.41 -0.80
N ALA A 22 20.10 -8.28 -1.33
CA ALA A 22 19.66 -7.04 -1.95
C ALA A 22 19.77 -5.89 -0.93
N PRO A 23 20.17 -4.70 -1.35
CA PRO A 23 20.28 -3.56 -0.44
C PRO A 23 18.91 -3.24 0.18
N TYR A 24 18.92 -2.74 1.42
CA TYR A 24 17.69 -2.27 2.08
C TYR A 24 17.08 -1.12 1.28
N GLY A 25 15.76 -1.18 1.02
CA GLY A 25 15.09 -0.25 0.15
C GLY A 25 13.57 -0.19 0.38
N PHE A 26 12.92 0.82 -0.20
CA PHE A 26 11.46 0.82 -0.34
C PHE A 26 11.07 -0.10 -1.49
N SER A 27 10.16 -1.04 -1.24
CA SER A 27 9.74 -2.05 -2.22
C SER A 27 8.52 -1.60 -3.02
N HIS A 28 7.51 -1.05 -2.34
CA HIS A 28 6.27 -0.56 -2.95
C HIS A 28 5.82 0.74 -2.31
N GLY A 29 5.09 1.56 -3.07
CA GLY A 29 4.60 2.86 -2.62
C GLY A 29 5.65 3.98 -2.76
N PRO A 30 5.43 5.13 -2.11
CA PRO A 30 4.27 5.45 -1.29
C PRO A 30 2.98 5.64 -2.10
N TYR A 31 1.86 5.35 -1.47
CA TYR A 31 0.57 5.79 -1.95
C TYR A 31 -0.26 6.40 -0.81
N LEU A 32 -1.12 7.34 -1.18
CA LEU A 32 -1.94 8.08 -0.23
C LEU A 32 -3.30 7.41 -0.07
N GLN A 33 -3.79 7.36 1.17
CA GLN A 33 -5.12 6.89 1.52
C GLN A 33 -5.78 7.89 2.47
N GLU A 34 -7.11 7.89 2.52
CA GLU A 34 -7.90 8.71 3.44
C GLU A 34 -7.43 10.18 3.51
N LEU A 35 -7.12 10.77 2.37
CA LEU A 35 -6.81 12.20 2.31
C LEU A 35 -8.08 13.00 2.58
N THR A 36 -8.04 13.77 3.66
CA THR A 36 -9.11 14.67 4.13
C THR A 36 -8.58 16.09 4.22
N PRO A 37 -9.42 17.09 4.47
CA PRO A 37 -8.93 18.45 4.69
C PRO A 37 -7.90 18.58 5.81
N THR A 38 -7.89 17.65 6.78
CA THR A 38 -7.05 17.75 7.96
C THR A 38 -6.16 16.53 8.21
N GLY A 39 -6.11 15.56 7.30
CA GLY A 39 -5.30 14.36 7.51
C GLY A 39 -5.06 13.54 6.25
N VAL A 40 -4.05 12.67 6.32
CA VAL A 40 -3.69 11.72 5.24
C VAL A 40 -3.02 10.49 5.83
N THR A 41 -3.21 9.34 5.19
CA THR A 41 -2.53 8.09 5.51
C THR A 41 -1.53 7.78 4.41
N PHE A 42 -0.27 7.54 4.78
CA PHE A 42 0.80 7.10 3.90
C PHE A 42 0.98 5.59 4.02
N VAL A 43 0.97 4.89 2.89
CA VAL A 43 1.18 3.44 2.85
C VAL A 43 2.37 3.11 1.95
N PHE A 44 3.27 2.28 2.43
CA PHE A 44 4.45 1.85 1.70
C PHE A 44 5.04 0.57 2.30
N THR A 45 5.95 -0.08 1.59
CA THR A 45 6.67 -1.25 2.10
C THR A 45 8.17 -1.09 1.99
N THR A 46 8.89 -1.84 2.83
CA THR A 46 10.35 -1.95 2.83
C THR A 46 10.78 -3.39 2.48
N SER A 47 11.98 -3.56 1.95
CA SER A 47 12.52 -4.86 1.55
C SER A 47 12.87 -5.78 2.73
N ASP A 48 12.96 -5.23 3.94
CA ASP A 48 13.23 -5.96 5.18
C ASP A 48 12.59 -5.22 6.36
N LYS A 49 12.55 -5.85 7.53
CA LYS A 49 11.97 -5.29 8.75
C LYS A 49 12.70 -4.04 9.20
N GLY A 50 11.95 -2.97 9.44
CA GLY A 50 12.50 -1.68 9.80
C GLY A 50 11.70 -0.91 10.85
N PHE A 51 12.23 0.26 11.17
CA PHE A 51 11.55 1.33 11.87
C PHE A 51 11.39 2.50 10.92
N SER A 52 10.15 2.82 10.57
CA SER A 52 9.82 3.77 9.52
C SER A 52 9.07 4.99 10.05
N TRP A 53 9.24 6.13 9.39
CA TRP A 53 8.50 7.36 9.64
C TRP A 53 8.35 8.17 8.36
N VAL A 54 7.43 9.12 8.40
CA VAL A 54 7.27 10.14 7.36
C VAL A 54 7.79 11.48 7.87
N GLU A 55 8.57 12.16 7.08
CA GLU A 55 8.89 13.58 7.28
C GLU A 55 7.96 14.40 6.39
N LEU A 56 7.23 15.32 7.01
CA LEU A 56 6.29 16.21 6.36
C LEU A 56 6.84 17.64 6.42
N ARG A 57 6.88 18.32 5.29
CA ARG A 57 7.33 19.72 5.18
C ARG A 57 6.13 20.62 4.89
N SER A 58 5.91 21.60 5.75
CA SER A 58 4.88 22.62 5.57
C SER A 58 5.27 23.64 4.48
N PRO A 59 4.34 24.46 3.99
CA PRO A 59 4.66 25.56 3.08
C PRO A 59 5.67 26.55 3.63
N GLU A 60 5.74 26.69 4.96
CA GLU A 60 6.71 27.55 5.65
C GLU A 60 8.09 26.93 5.77
N GLY A 61 8.25 25.66 5.33
CA GLY A 61 9.52 24.94 5.37
C GLY A 61 9.79 24.18 6.68
N GLU A 62 8.84 24.18 7.63
CA GLU A 62 8.96 23.40 8.86
C GLU A 62 8.83 21.91 8.54
N ILE A 63 9.73 21.09 9.10
CA ILE A 63 9.74 19.64 8.93
C ILE A 63 9.32 18.97 10.24
N THR A 64 8.25 18.20 10.19
CA THR A 64 7.76 17.37 11.30
C THR A 64 7.89 15.89 10.99
N ARG A 65 7.98 15.04 12.04
CA ARG A 65 8.08 13.58 11.91
C ARG A 65 6.82 12.92 12.42
N HIS A 66 6.28 12.03 11.60
CA HIS A 66 5.07 11.28 11.88
C HIS A 66 5.36 9.79 11.94
N TYR A 67 4.80 9.12 12.95
CA TYR A 67 5.02 7.70 13.24
C TYR A 67 3.67 7.02 13.39
N ALA A 68 3.58 5.74 13.00
CA ALA A 68 2.47 4.91 13.46
C ALA A 68 2.70 4.57 14.94
N VAL A 69 1.68 4.79 15.76
CA VAL A 69 1.72 4.50 17.20
C VAL A 69 0.44 3.76 17.59
N LYS A 70 0.58 2.66 18.27
CA LYS A 70 -0.53 1.91 18.85
C LYS A 70 -0.21 1.54 20.29
N ASP A 71 -1.13 1.82 21.19
CA ASP A 71 -1.02 1.49 22.62
C ASP A 71 0.28 1.99 23.27
N GLY A 72 0.77 3.17 22.83
CA GLY A 72 2.00 3.80 23.31
C GLY A 72 3.29 3.29 22.65
N LEU A 73 3.22 2.28 21.78
CA LEU A 73 4.36 1.74 21.06
C LEU A 73 4.39 2.28 19.63
N ARG A 74 5.58 2.75 19.20
CA ARG A 74 5.81 3.04 17.79
C ARG A 74 5.86 1.75 17.00
N ASP A 75 5.15 1.71 15.88
CA ASP A 75 5.17 0.56 14.98
C ASP A 75 6.57 0.35 14.41
N ALA A 76 7.10 -0.86 14.56
CA ALA A 76 8.45 -1.22 14.17
C ALA A 76 8.56 -2.73 13.93
N TYR A 77 9.69 -3.15 13.32
CA TYR A 77 10.01 -4.55 13.04
C TYR A 77 9.02 -5.21 12.07
N ASN A 78 8.54 -4.44 11.13
CA ASN A 78 7.66 -4.88 10.04
C ASN A 78 8.19 -4.36 8.68
N THR A 79 7.56 -4.84 7.60
CA THR A 79 7.87 -4.43 6.23
C THR A 79 6.74 -3.61 5.62
N PHE A 80 5.52 -3.70 6.17
CA PHE A 80 4.35 -2.97 5.67
C PHE A 80 4.04 -1.81 6.63
N CYS A 81 4.12 -0.59 6.11
CA CYS A 81 4.03 0.62 6.90
C CYS A 81 2.75 1.40 6.55
N THR A 82 1.96 1.72 7.57
CA THR A 82 0.77 2.57 7.46
C THR A 82 0.91 3.68 8.50
N ILE A 83 1.10 4.93 8.04
CA ILE A 83 1.35 6.07 8.91
C ILE A 83 0.30 7.14 8.66
N ARG A 84 -0.55 7.39 9.66
CA ARG A 84 -1.54 8.45 9.64
C ARG A 84 -0.96 9.75 10.20
N THR A 85 -1.26 10.88 9.55
CA THR A 85 -1.08 12.21 10.13
C THR A 85 -2.38 12.97 10.09
N ASP A 86 -2.65 13.70 11.15
CA ASP A 86 -3.83 14.55 11.34
C ASP A 86 -3.39 15.97 11.70
N SER A 87 -4.34 16.86 11.90
CA SER A 87 -4.08 18.27 12.23
C SER A 87 -3.39 19.07 11.10
N LEU A 88 -3.59 18.63 9.86
CA LEU A 88 -3.18 19.37 8.67
C LEU A 88 -4.11 20.57 8.46
N ARG A 89 -3.62 21.58 7.74
CA ARG A 89 -4.44 22.71 7.31
C ARG A 89 -5.17 22.36 6.02
N PRO A 90 -6.47 22.68 5.90
CA PRO A 90 -7.21 22.53 4.65
C PRO A 90 -6.64 23.37 3.50
N ALA A 91 -6.91 22.96 2.27
CA ALA A 91 -6.51 23.65 1.04
C ALA A 91 -5.01 23.98 0.95
N THR A 92 -4.14 23.15 1.59
CA THR A 92 -2.72 23.43 1.79
C THR A 92 -1.85 22.39 1.09
N ALA A 93 -0.81 22.84 0.39
CA ALA A 93 0.18 21.98 -0.21
C ALA A 93 1.24 21.60 0.83
N TYR A 94 1.62 20.33 0.84
CA TYR A 94 2.68 19.75 1.67
C TYR A 94 3.62 18.92 0.82
N ASP A 95 4.89 18.91 1.20
CA ASP A 95 5.82 17.90 0.72
C ASP A 95 6.05 16.84 1.79
N TYR A 96 6.30 15.60 1.37
CA TYR A 96 6.63 14.53 2.29
C TYR A 96 7.72 13.62 1.73
N ARG A 97 8.44 12.94 2.61
CA ARG A 97 9.35 11.85 2.24
C ARG A 97 9.29 10.73 3.26
N LEU A 98 9.62 9.55 2.78
CA LEU A 98 9.72 8.35 3.60
C LEU A 98 11.13 8.23 4.17
N CYS A 99 11.22 7.79 5.41
CA CYS A 99 12.47 7.44 6.07
C CYS A 99 12.32 6.07 6.72
N SER A 100 13.37 5.27 6.67
CA SER A 100 13.38 3.99 7.37
C SER A 100 14.80 3.59 7.78
N LYS A 101 14.88 2.82 8.88
CA LYS A 101 16.09 2.17 9.35
C LYS A 101 15.83 0.68 9.47
N ARG A 102 16.65 -0.15 8.82
CA ARG A 102 16.57 -1.60 8.99
C ARG A 102 16.85 -1.95 10.47
N ILE A 103 16.11 -2.92 10.99
CA ILE A 103 16.36 -3.47 12.32
C ILE A 103 17.08 -4.80 12.14
N ASP A 104 18.37 -4.83 12.48
CA ASP A 104 19.21 -6.02 12.36
C ASP A 104 18.99 -7.01 13.50
N ASP A 105 18.73 -6.48 14.72
CA ASP A 105 18.45 -7.29 15.90
C ASP A 105 17.44 -6.57 16.80
N PHE A 106 16.42 -7.30 17.23
CA PHE A 106 15.36 -6.78 18.11
C PHE A 106 15.19 -7.70 19.31
N GLN A 107 15.84 -7.33 20.42
CA GLN A 107 15.78 -8.04 21.70
C GLN A 107 14.94 -7.23 22.70
N PRO A 108 14.43 -7.85 23.79
CA PRO A 108 13.60 -7.15 24.78
C PRO A 108 14.24 -5.88 25.38
N TYR A 109 15.56 -5.82 25.46
CA TYR A 109 16.31 -4.70 26.07
C TYR A 109 17.34 -4.09 25.15
N ARG A 110 17.38 -4.47 23.87
CA ARG A 110 18.33 -3.94 22.88
C ARG A 110 17.74 -4.01 21.48
N VAL A 111 17.83 -2.91 20.75
CA VAL A 111 17.56 -2.85 19.31
C VAL A 111 18.79 -2.33 18.60
N THR A 112 19.25 -3.02 17.56
CA THR A 112 20.32 -2.56 16.68
C THR A 112 19.79 -2.26 15.30
N PHE A 113 20.24 -1.15 14.75
CA PHE A 113 19.86 -0.68 13.44
C PHE A 113 21.01 -0.87 12.44
N GLY A 114 20.67 -1.29 11.23
CA GLY A 114 21.55 -1.33 10.08
C GLY A 114 21.37 -0.11 9.17
N ASP A 115 21.22 -0.38 7.86
CA ASP A 115 21.13 0.63 6.84
C ASP A 115 19.93 1.57 7.07
N SER A 116 20.12 2.84 6.71
CA SER A 116 19.07 3.85 6.71
C SER A 116 18.81 4.31 5.28
N ILE A 117 17.54 4.48 4.93
CA ILE A 117 17.08 4.92 3.61
C ILE A 117 16.13 6.11 3.75
N VAL A 118 16.18 6.97 2.74
CA VAL A 118 15.31 8.14 2.61
C VAL A 118 14.86 8.23 1.17
N SER A 119 13.56 8.42 0.94
CA SER A 119 13.02 8.61 -0.41
C SER A 119 13.27 10.02 -0.95
N ARG A 120 12.95 10.25 -2.23
CA ARG A 120 12.75 11.61 -2.73
C ARG A 120 11.60 12.30 -1.99
N TRP A 121 11.48 13.61 -2.17
CA TRP A 121 10.29 14.35 -1.78
C TRP A 121 9.15 14.10 -2.78
N TYR A 122 7.94 13.94 -2.25
CA TYR A 122 6.67 13.89 -2.96
C TYR A 122 5.82 15.05 -2.50
N ALA A 123 4.81 15.45 -3.27
CA ALA A 123 3.91 16.52 -2.91
C ALA A 123 2.46 16.02 -2.87
N PHE A 124 1.64 16.61 -2.01
CA PHE A 124 0.19 16.47 -2.05
C PHE A 124 -0.48 17.75 -1.58
N ARG A 125 -1.77 17.86 -1.83
CA ARG A 125 -2.59 18.98 -1.37
C ARG A 125 -3.80 18.45 -0.62
N THR A 126 -4.04 19.00 0.58
CA THR A 126 -5.29 18.72 1.32
C THR A 126 -6.49 19.38 0.61
N PRO A 127 -7.66 18.72 0.55
CA PRO A 127 -8.86 19.27 -0.06
C PRO A 127 -9.30 20.60 0.56
N ASP A 128 -9.94 21.45 -0.24
CA ASP A 128 -10.65 22.61 0.29
C ASP A 128 -12.09 22.20 0.65
N PRO A 129 -12.49 22.24 1.92
CA PRO A 129 -13.85 21.89 2.33
C PRO A 129 -14.93 22.86 1.81
N ARG A 130 -14.51 23.99 1.22
CA ARG A 130 -15.42 24.99 0.63
C ARG A 130 -15.51 24.89 -0.88
N SER A 131 -14.86 23.90 -1.49
CA SER A 131 -14.95 23.70 -2.94
C SER A 131 -16.38 23.34 -3.33
N GLU A 132 -16.91 24.00 -4.36
CA GLU A 132 -18.23 23.71 -4.93
C GLU A 132 -18.13 22.61 -6.02
N GLU A 133 -16.91 22.28 -6.46
CA GLU A 133 -16.64 21.31 -7.52
C GLU A 133 -15.74 20.19 -7.01
N CYS A 134 -15.98 19.00 -7.52
CA CYS A 134 -15.12 17.83 -7.32
C CYS A 134 -15.10 17.00 -8.61
N SER A 135 -13.92 16.80 -9.15
CA SER A 135 -13.70 15.95 -10.32
C SER A 135 -13.23 14.56 -9.90
N PHE A 136 -13.76 13.51 -10.53
CA PHE A 136 -13.31 12.16 -10.21
C PHE A 136 -13.29 11.22 -11.42
N VAL A 137 -12.47 10.20 -11.31
CA VAL A 137 -12.39 9.04 -12.23
C VAL A 137 -12.84 7.80 -11.47
N ALA A 138 -13.71 7.00 -12.07
CA ALA A 138 -14.13 5.71 -11.51
C ALA A 138 -13.85 4.58 -12.50
N LEU A 139 -13.19 3.52 -12.04
CA LEU A 139 -12.83 2.34 -12.83
C LEU A 139 -13.11 1.07 -12.02
N SER A 140 -13.51 -0.01 -12.69
CA SER A 140 -13.72 -1.34 -12.10
C SER A 140 -13.20 -2.45 -13.02
N ASP A 141 -13.21 -3.68 -12.55
CA ASP A 141 -12.99 -4.91 -13.34
C ASP A 141 -11.65 -4.92 -14.11
N MET A 142 -10.59 -4.53 -13.43
CA MET A 142 -9.25 -4.58 -14.02
C MET A 142 -8.68 -5.98 -14.04
N HIS A 143 -9.01 -6.81 -13.04
CA HIS A 143 -8.57 -8.21 -12.93
C HIS A 143 -7.05 -8.39 -13.06
N GLY A 144 -6.28 -7.45 -12.51
CA GLY A 144 -4.83 -7.47 -12.50
C GLY A 144 -4.16 -7.01 -13.81
N ASP A 145 -4.92 -6.52 -14.79
CA ASP A 145 -4.36 -5.96 -16.02
C ASP A 145 -3.89 -4.51 -15.82
N SER A 146 -2.68 -4.36 -15.30
CA SER A 146 -2.05 -3.06 -15.05
C SER A 146 -1.81 -2.24 -16.33
N ALA A 147 -1.65 -2.87 -17.48
CA ALA A 147 -1.50 -2.19 -18.76
C ALA A 147 -2.82 -1.59 -19.26
N LYS A 148 -3.94 -2.33 -19.09
CA LYS A 148 -5.29 -1.81 -19.34
C LYS A 148 -5.59 -0.65 -18.40
N LEU A 149 -5.26 -0.80 -17.10
CA LEU A 149 -5.43 0.25 -16.10
C LEU A 149 -4.71 1.54 -16.52
N ALA A 150 -3.43 1.46 -16.90
CA ALA A 150 -2.65 2.63 -17.32
C ALA A 150 -3.29 3.36 -18.51
N ARG A 151 -3.77 2.62 -19.51
CA ARG A 151 -4.44 3.21 -20.68
C ARG A 151 -5.74 3.90 -20.30
N LEU A 152 -6.56 3.29 -19.45
CA LEU A 152 -7.83 3.87 -19.02
C LEU A 152 -7.62 5.12 -18.17
N LEU A 153 -6.66 5.12 -17.26
CA LEU A 153 -6.30 6.30 -16.44
C LEU A 153 -5.82 7.47 -17.32
N ALA A 154 -4.99 7.19 -18.32
CA ALA A 154 -4.54 8.22 -19.26
C ALA A 154 -5.69 8.79 -20.10
N LEU A 155 -6.60 7.93 -20.59
CA LEU A 155 -7.79 8.37 -21.34
C LEU A 155 -8.75 9.19 -20.48
N ALA A 156 -8.85 8.87 -19.20
CA ALA A 156 -9.72 9.56 -18.25
C ALA A 156 -9.12 10.89 -17.74
N GLY A 157 -7.87 11.22 -18.09
CA GLY A 157 -7.22 12.45 -17.63
C GLY A 157 -6.96 12.45 -16.13
N VAL A 158 -6.41 11.34 -15.61
CA VAL A 158 -6.19 11.14 -14.18
C VAL A 158 -5.39 12.28 -13.53
N GLU A 159 -4.53 12.97 -14.28
CA GLU A 159 -3.72 14.08 -13.78
C GLU A 159 -4.55 15.28 -13.30
N SER A 160 -5.79 15.42 -13.77
CA SER A 160 -6.68 16.54 -13.42
C SER A 160 -7.80 16.14 -12.44
N ALA A 161 -7.94 14.85 -12.11
CA ALA A 161 -8.98 14.40 -11.19
C ALA A 161 -8.59 14.63 -9.72
N ASP A 162 -9.54 15.10 -8.91
CA ASP A 162 -9.36 15.24 -7.47
C ASP A 162 -9.37 13.90 -6.76
N ARG A 163 -10.20 12.96 -7.25
CA ARG A 163 -10.36 11.61 -6.70
C ARG A 163 -10.34 10.52 -7.77
N ILE A 164 -9.76 9.41 -7.42
CA ILE A 164 -9.79 8.20 -8.23
C ILE A 164 -10.49 7.10 -7.43
N PHE A 165 -11.50 6.45 -8.02
CA PHE A 165 -12.23 5.34 -7.41
C PHE A 165 -11.91 4.06 -8.17
N TYR A 166 -11.46 3.06 -7.44
CA TYR A 166 -11.39 1.67 -7.89
C TYR A 166 -12.59 0.92 -7.33
N VAL A 167 -13.57 0.69 -8.18
CA VAL A 167 -14.91 0.21 -7.78
C VAL A 167 -14.98 -1.31 -7.93
N GLY A 168 -14.09 -1.99 -7.20
CA GLY A 168 -14.03 -3.45 -7.10
C GLY A 168 -13.35 -4.16 -8.27
N ASP A 169 -13.04 -5.41 -8.05
CA ASP A 169 -12.49 -6.37 -9.00
C ASP A 169 -11.20 -5.91 -9.67
N MET A 170 -10.35 -5.25 -8.87
CA MET A 170 -9.04 -4.82 -9.34
C MET A 170 -8.08 -5.98 -9.55
N MET A 171 -8.35 -7.14 -8.93
CA MET A 171 -7.60 -8.39 -9.07
C MET A 171 -8.56 -9.60 -9.16
N ASN A 172 -8.07 -10.77 -9.59
CA ASN A 172 -8.91 -11.97 -9.70
C ASN A 172 -9.19 -12.64 -8.36
N TYR A 173 -8.20 -12.67 -7.47
CA TYR A 173 -8.26 -13.22 -6.12
C TYR A 173 -7.01 -12.79 -5.35
N TYR A 174 -7.05 -12.87 -4.04
CA TYR A 174 -5.94 -12.46 -3.18
C TYR A 174 -5.35 -13.68 -2.45
N ASP A 175 -4.27 -14.23 -3.00
CA ASP A 175 -3.56 -15.42 -2.49
C ASP A 175 -2.07 -15.17 -2.19
N ASP A 176 -1.54 -14.02 -2.61
CA ASP A 176 -0.16 -13.59 -2.43
C ASP A 176 -0.13 -12.09 -2.14
N GLU A 177 0.68 -11.66 -1.18
CA GLU A 177 0.84 -10.25 -0.78
C GLU A 177 1.27 -9.33 -1.93
N ALA A 178 1.94 -9.85 -2.96
CA ALA A 178 2.32 -9.09 -4.13
C ALA A 178 1.16 -8.84 -5.13
N VAL A 179 0.03 -9.56 -5.00
CA VAL A 179 -1.08 -9.46 -5.98
C VAL A 179 -1.63 -8.04 -6.10
N PRO A 180 -1.99 -7.33 -5.02
CA PRO A 180 -2.48 -5.96 -5.13
C PRO A 180 -1.45 -5.00 -5.72
N PHE A 181 -0.17 -5.17 -5.36
CA PHE A 181 0.91 -4.32 -5.86
C PHE A 181 1.08 -4.47 -7.37
N ARG A 182 1.34 -5.69 -7.86
CA ARG A 182 1.53 -5.94 -9.30
C ARG A 182 0.27 -5.71 -10.12
N GLY A 183 -0.92 -5.92 -9.53
CA GLY A 183 -2.20 -5.81 -10.21
C GLY A 183 -2.60 -4.37 -10.50
N PHE A 184 -2.43 -3.47 -9.55
CA PHE A 184 -2.89 -2.09 -9.71
C PHE A 184 -2.13 -1.04 -8.89
N ILE A 185 -1.63 -1.36 -7.67
CA ILE A 185 -1.06 -0.33 -6.78
C ILE A 185 0.23 0.24 -7.36
N ASP A 186 1.19 -0.58 -7.79
CA ASP A 186 2.48 -0.09 -8.31
C ASP A 186 2.27 0.77 -9.55
N LYS A 187 1.33 0.40 -10.42
CA LYS A 187 0.97 1.21 -11.59
C LYS A 187 0.32 2.53 -11.19
N SER A 188 -0.51 2.53 -10.15
CA SER A 188 -1.10 3.75 -9.62
C SER A 188 -0.04 4.67 -8.99
N VAL A 189 0.95 4.11 -8.29
CA VAL A 189 2.09 4.86 -7.72
C VAL A 189 2.92 5.51 -8.83
N GLU A 190 3.18 4.77 -9.92
CA GLU A 190 3.89 5.30 -11.09
C GLU A 190 3.19 6.51 -11.70
N LEU A 191 1.84 6.52 -11.70
CA LEU A 191 1.05 7.51 -12.42
C LEU A 191 0.59 8.68 -11.54
N PHE A 192 0.13 8.41 -10.30
CA PHE A 192 -0.50 9.47 -9.49
C PHE A 192 -0.53 9.21 -7.98
N ALA A 193 -0.53 7.95 -7.52
CA ALA A 193 -0.98 7.60 -6.16
C ALA A 193 -0.05 8.09 -5.05
N SER A 194 1.18 8.49 -5.37
CA SER A 194 2.07 9.16 -4.41
C SER A 194 1.69 10.65 -4.15
N GLU A 195 0.83 11.24 -4.96
CA GLU A 195 0.45 12.66 -4.86
C GLU A 195 -1.05 12.86 -4.67
N ARG A 196 -1.86 11.92 -5.13
CA ARG A 196 -3.32 11.90 -5.04
C ARG A 196 -3.81 10.54 -4.57
N PRO A 197 -4.80 10.48 -3.66
CA PRO A 197 -5.31 9.22 -3.17
C PRO A 197 -6.21 8.54 -4.19
N PHE A 198 -6.32 7.24 -4.08
CA PHE A 198 -7.45 6.50 -4.63
C PHE A 198 -8.35 5.98 -3.50
N VAL A 199 -9.62 5.85 -3.79
CA VAL A 199 -10.60 5.20 -2.92
C VAL A 199 -10.80 3.78 -3.45
N LEU A 200 -10.55 2.80 -2.60
CA LEU A 200 -10.71 1.40 -2.94
C LEU A 200 -12.07 0.91 -2.43
N VAL A 201 -12.97 0.63 -3.33
CA VAL A 201 -14.24 -0.05 -3.03
C VAL A 201 -14.01 -1.54 -3.24
N ARG A 202 -14.30 -2.37 -2.24
CA ARG A 202 -14.11 -3.81 -2.33
C ARG A 202 -15.16 -4.44 -3.26
N GLY A 203 -14.72 -5.19 -4.25
CA GLY A 203 -15.56 -6.05 -5.08
C GLY A 203 -15.63 -7.48 -4.53
N ASN A 204 -16.33 -8.34 -5.23
CA ASN A 204 -16.45 -9.75 -4.82
C ASN A 204 -15.14 -10.53 -5.04
N HIS A 205 -14.31 -10.15 -6.01
CA HIS A 205 -13.01 -10.78 -6.24
C HIS A 205 -11.99 -10.49 -5.13
N GLU A 206 -12.07 -9.37 -4.45
CA GLU A 206 -11.23 -9.04 -3.29
C GLU A 206 -11.56 -9.86 -2.04
N THR A 207 -12.71 -10.55 -2.02
CA THR A 207 -13.08 -11.46 -0.92
C THR A 207 -12.52 -12.87 -1.10
N ARG A 208 -11.94 -13.18 -2.26
CA ARG A 208 -11.49 -14.51 -2.66
C ARG A 208 -9.98 -14.69 -2.45
N GLY A 209 -9.59 -15.89 -2.06
CA GLY A 209 -8.21 -16.27 -1.81
C GLY A 209 -7.86 -16.35 -0.32
N ASN A 210 -6.77 -17.03 -0.02
CA ASN A 210 -6.35 -17.30 1.36
C ASN A 210 -5.90 -16.06 2.12
N LYS A 211 -5.54 -14.98 1.42
CA LYS A 211 -5.10 -13.68 1.95
C LYS A 211 -6.23 -12.64 2.00
N ALA A 212 -7.43 -12.95 1.54
CA ALA A 212 -8.53 -11.97 1.44
C ALA A 212 -8.84 -11.26 2.77
N ARG A 213 -8.62 -11.94 3.92
CA ARG A 213 -8.82 -11.38 5.27
C ARG A 213 -7.79 -10.31 5.65
N GLU A 214 -6.68 -10.22 4.90
CA GLU A 214 -5.63 -9.21 5.10
C GLU A 214 -5.80 -7.99 4.16
N TYR A 215 -6.83 -8.00 3.29
CA TYR A 215 -6.99 -6.99 2.24
C TYR A 215 -7.14 -5.56 2.77
N ALA A 216 -7.74 -5.39 3.96
CA ALA A 216 -7.89 -4.08 4.60
C ALA A 216 -6.58 -3.31 4.79
N ARG A 217 -5.44 -3.99 4.85
CA ARG A 217 -4.13 -3.32 5.00
C ARG A 217 -3.76 -2.43 3.81
N TYR A 218 -4.27 -2.74 2.59
CA TYR A 218 -3.98 -1.97 1.37
C TYR A 218 -4.88 -0.75 1.21
N ALA A 219 -6.04 -0.76 1.86
CA ALA A 219 -6.97 0.35 1.91
C ALA A 219 -7.35 0.62 3.38
N PRO A 220 -6.39 1.09 4.19
CA PRO A 220 -6.65 1.37 5.59
C PRO A 220 -7.79 2.39 5.70
N SER A 221 -8.70 2.12 6.62
CA SER A 221 -9.84 2.96 6.94
C SER A 221 -9.85 3.27 8.43
N THR A 222 -10.08 4.52 8.79
CA THR A 222 -10.11 4.95 10.21
C THR A 222 -11.27 4.35 10.98
N ASN A 223 -12.34 3.93 10.31
CA ASN A 223 -13.47 3.23 10.94
C ASN A 223 -13.34 1.68 10.90
N GLY A 224 -12.30 1.15 10.25
CA GLY A 224 -12.04 -0.29 10.17
C GLY A 224 -12.99 -1.07 9.24
N THR A 225 -13.78 -0.41 8.40
CA THR A 225 -14.74 -1.03 7.49
C THR A 225 -14.39 -0.73 6.03
N PHE A 226 -14.93 -1.52 5.10
CA PHE A 226 -14.85 -1.26 3.65
C PHE A 226 -15.98 -0.36 3.13
N TYR A 227 -16.90 0.06 4.02
CA TYR A 227 -17.98 0.97 3.69
C TYR A 227 -17.90 2.22 4.54
N GLY A 228 -18.46 3.32 4.04
CA GLY A 228 -18.45 4.58 4.76
C GLY A 228 -18.93 5.73 3.89
N ALA A 229 -18.77 6.93 4.40
CA ALA A 229 -19.07 8.12 3.65
C ALA A 229 -18.06 9.22 3.98
N PHE A 230 -17.75 10.04 3.01
CA PHE A 230 -16.92 11.22 3.19
C PHE A 230 -17.42 12.36 2.30
N ARG A 231 -17.06 13.58 2.68
CA ARG A 231 -17.43 14.77 1.94
C ARG A 231 -16.19 15.42 1.34
N GLU A 232 -16.32 15.88 0.10
CA GLU A 232 -15.32 16.72 -0.55
C GLU A 232 -16.02 17.94 -1.13
N GLY A 233 -15.78 19.09 -0.53
CA GLY A 233 -16.58 20.30 -0.81
C GLY A 233 -18.07 20.02 -0.58
N ASP A 234 -18.88 20.34 -1.58
CA ASP A 234 -20.33 20.13 -1.54
C ASP A 234 -20.77 18.71 -1.94
N VAL A 235 -19.83 17.86 -2.38
CA VAL A 235 -20.15 16.51 -2.83
C VAL A 235 -20.02 15.53 -1.66
N MET A 236 -21.05 14.69 -1.44
CA MET A 236 -21.04 13.58 -0.51
C MET A 236 -20.83 12.27 -1.28
N PHE A 237 -19.77 11.56 -0.95
CA PHE A 237 -19.53 10.21 -1.45
C PHE A 237 -19.96 9.18 -0.41
N VAL A 238 -20.77 8.21 -0.84
CA VAL A 238 -21.16 7.05 -0.04
C VAL A 238 -20.56 5.82 -0.70
N VAL A 239 -19.69 5.14 0.03
CA VAL A 239 -19.06 3.89 -0.39
C VAL A 239 -19.82 2.74 0.26
N LEU A 240 -20.33 1.84 -0.54
CA LEU A 240 -21.01 0.63 -0.08
C LEU A 240 -20.14 -0.58 -0.39
N ASP A 241 -20.20 -1.58 0.50
CA ASP A 241 -19.51 -2.85 0.34
C ASP A 241 -20.54 -3.99 0.28
N CYS A 242 -20.70 -4.57 -0.90
CA CYS A 242 -21.61 -5.70 -1.09
C CYS A 242 -20.97 -7.05 -0.74
N GLY A 243 -19.66 -7.11 -0.57
CA GLY A 243 -18.94 -8.36 -0.33
C GLY A 243 -19.02 -9.32 -1.52
N GLU A 244 -19.16 -10.62 -1.25
CA GLU A 244 -19.27 -11.68 -2.27
C GLU A 244 -20.63 -11.64 -2.97
N ASP A 245 -20.65 -11.97 -4.27
CA ASP A 245 -21.85 -11.99 -5.14
C ASP A 245 -22.66 -13.29 -5.04
N LYS A 246 -22.12 -14.33 -4.41
CA LYS A 246 -22.78 -15.62 -4.22
C LYS A 246 -23.26 -15.78 -2.78
N PRO A 247 -24.28 -16.61 -2.52
CA PRO A 247 -24.78 -16.87 -1.18
C PRO A 247 -23.70 -17.54 -0.30
N ASP A 248 -23.78 -17.34 1.01
CA ASP A 248 -22.80 -17.85 1.97
C ASP A 248 -22.71 -19.38 2.00
N ASP A 249 -23.81 -20.08 1.71
CA ASP A 249 -23.88 -21.54 1.62
C ASP A 249 -23.38 -22.11 0.28
N PHE A 250 -22.84 -21.26 -0.61
CA PHE A 250 -22.30 -21.74 -1.88
C PHE A 250 -21.15 -22.71 -1.64
N PRO A 251 -21.22 -23.96 -2.15
CA PRO A 251 -20.33 -25.05 -1.74
C PRO A 251 -18.83 -24.77 -1.89
N VAL A 252 -18.45 -23.90 -2.85
CA VAL A 252 -17.05 -23.52 -3.11
C VAL A 252 -16.41 -22.83 -1.92
N TYR A 253 -17.20 -22.12 -1.08
CA TYR A 253 -16.67 -21.36 0.07
C TYR A 253 -16.58 -22.18 1.35
N ALA A 254 -17.06 -23.44 1.34
CA ALA A 254 -16.95 -24.37 2.46
C ALA A 254 -17.43 -23.79 3.83
N GLY A 255 -18.43 -22.91 3.81
CA GLY A 255 -18.96 -22.25 4.99
C GLY A 255 -18.04 -21.18 5.62
N LEU A 256 -17.10 -20.63 4.85
CA LEU A 256 -16.16 -19.61 5.35
C LEU A 256 -16.62 -18.17 5.11
N ASN A 257 -17.76 -17.97 4.46
CA ASN A 257 -18.39 -16.67 4.26
C ASN A 257 -19.53 -16.44 5.25
N ASP A 258 -19.79 -15.18 5.59
CA ASP A 258 -20.87 -14.71 6.46
C ASP A 258 -21.31 -13.30 6.00
N PHE A 259 -21.50 -13.14 4.69
CA PHE A 259 -21.87 -11.85 4.12
C PHE A 259 -23.33 -11.49 4.34
N ASP A 260 -24.19 -12.47 4.59
CA ASP A 260 -25.60 -12.22 4.93
C ASP A 260 -25.69 -11.49 6.28
N SER A 261 -24.92 -11.91 7.29
CA SER A 261 -24.80 -11.17 8.57
C SER A 261 -24.10 -9.84 8.41
N TYR A 262 -23.07 -9.76 7.56
CA TYR A 262 -22.31 -8.53 7.33
C TYR A 262 -23.13 -7.41 6.69
N ARG A 263 -24.15 -7.75 5.87
CA ARG A 263 -25.03 -6.79 5.18
C ARG A 263 -26.23 -6.35 6.03
N SER A 264 -26.56 -7.08 7.09
CA SER A 264 -27.72 -6.83 7.98
C SER A 264 -27.41 -5.83 9.08
#